data_5c95dfe2282e3c8bcd48161c638e5a0e
#
_entry.id   5c95dfe2282e3c8bcd48161c638e5a0e
#
_cell.length_a   1.000
_cell.length_b   1.000
_cell.length_c   1.000
_cell.angle_alpha   90.00
_cell.angle_beta   90.00
_cell.angle_gamma   90.00
#
_symmetry.space_group_name_H-M   'P 1'
#
loop_
_entity.id
_entity.type
_entity.pdbx_description
1 polymer ?
#
loop_
_entity_poly.entity_id
_entity_poly.type
_entity_poly.pdbx_seq_one_letter_code
_entity_poly.pdbx_strand_id
1 'polypeptide(L)'
;MGNAGSFDSFEKDGSTPRVSLFPDLMITTIRIEFEEQARSEGFRFIAGVDEVGRGCLAGPVVAAACILDLTKALPKGLDDSKKLTAKRRDEIAEQLKIECVAYAVGQIEADEIDRINILEATKKAMLAAIAKLDPAADFLLIDALYLKQSRLPQKSIIKGDSISASIAAASILAKTYRDGLMKAYDVEYPQYGFAGHKGYGAATHFAALRKHGCCPLHRTSFRGVLPSETN
;
A
#
# COMPACT_ATOMS: atom_id res chain seq x y z
N MET A 1 -26.09 -79.96 8.65
CA MET A 1 -26.84 -79.47 9.83
C MET A 1 -26.45 -78.11 10.15
N GLY A 2 -27.30 -77.19 9.95
CA GLY A 2 -27.90 -76.14 10.67
C GLY A 2 -27.04 -74.85 10.50
N ASN A 3 -27.48 -73.97 9.82
CA ASN A 3 -28.60 -73.03 9.75
C ASN A 3 -28.19 -71.66 10.30
N ALA A 4 -28.24 -70.72 9.43
CA ALA A 4 -28.97 -69.47 9.45
C ALA A 4 -28.44 -68.45 10.46
N GLY A 5 -28.39 -67.26 10.21
CA GLY A 5 -29.27 -66.35 9.59
C GLY A 5 -28.65 -64.94 9.55
N SER A 6 -28.92 -64.32 8.46
CA SER A 6 -28.73 -62.92 8.20
C SER A 6 -29.61 -62.07 9.14
N PHE A 7 -29.12 -60.94 9.52
CA PHE A 7 -29.97 -59.74 9.63
C PHE A 7 -29.14 -58.48 9.33
N ASP A 8 -29.45 -57.91 8.19
CA ASP A 8 -29.14 -56.53 7.85
C ASP A 8 -29.81 -55.58 8.88
N SER A 9 -29.03 -54.65 9.34
CA SER A 9 -29.59 -53.40 9.88
C SER A 9 -28.81 -52.22 9.35
N PHE A 10 -29.42 -51.56 8.39
CA PHE A 10 -29.05 -50.26 7.90
C PHE A 10 -29.14 -49.24 9.05
N GLU A 11 -28.00 -48.75 9.54
CA GLU A 11 -27.95 -47.51 10.31
C GLU A 11 -27.69 -46.35 9.31
N LYS A 12 -28.69 -45.53 9.13
CA LYS A 12 -28.63 -44.25 8.49
C LYS A 12 -27.78 -43.33 9.38
N ASP A 13 -26.56 -43.07 8.94
CA ASP A 13 -25.76 -42.00 9.50
C ASP A 13 -26.39 -40.64 9.13
N GLY A 14 -27.07 -40.08 10.08
CA GLY A 14 -27.63 -38.75 10.04
C GLY A 14 -26.56 -37.69 10.24
N SER A 15 -25.71 -37.49 9.24
CA SER A 15 -24.82 -36.36 9.26
C SER A 15 -25.60 -35.06 9.05
N THR A 16 -26.01 -34.44 10.15
CA THR A 16 -26.44 -33.04 10.14
C THR A 16 -25.31 -32.18 9.61
N PRO A 17 -25.53 -31.30 8.63
CA PRO A 17 -24.50 -30.36 8.18
C PRO A 17 -24.13 -29.45 9.36
N ARG A 18 -22.87 -29.49 9.78
CA ARG A 18 -22.33 -28.47 10.70
C ARG A 18 -22.42 -27.12 10.00
N VAL A 19 -23.45 -26.37 10.33
CA VAL A 19 -23.54 -24.97 10.01
C VAL A 19 -22.38 -24.29 10.75
N SER A 20 -21.38 -23.83 10.02
CA SER A 20 -20.32 -23.01 10.56
C SER A 20 -20.93 -21.73 11.11
N LEU A 21 -20.93 -21.58 12.43
CA LEU A 21 -21.49 -20.45 13.18
C LEU A 21 -20.61 -19.17 13.10
N PHE A 22 -19.56 -19.18 12.31
CA PHE A 22 -18.68 -18.03 12.10
C PHE A 22 -18.55 -17.72 10.61
N PRO A 23 -19.40 -16.82 10.06
CA PRO A 23 -19.17 -16.30 8.75
C PRO A 23 -17.93 -15.41 8.80
N ASP A 24 -16.92 -15.73 7.98
CA ASP A 24 -15.79 -14.92 7.55
C ASP A 24 -15.05 -14.16 8.67
N LEU A 25 -14.32 -14.87 9.53
CA LEU A 25 -13.10 -14.31 10.07
C LEU A 25 -12.09 -14.28 8.92
N MET A 26 -12.04 -13.19 8.15
CA MET A 26 -10.88 -12.89 7.32
C MET A 26 -9.68 -12.84 8.27
N ILE A 27 -8.88 -13.89 8.26
CA ILE A 27 -7.61 -13.93 9.00
C ILE A 27 -6.70 -12.94 8.28
N THR A 28 -6.63 -11.72 8.80
CA THR A 28 -5.61 -10.78 8.33
C THR A 28 -4.23 -11.34 8.67
N THR A 29 -3.31 -11.27 7.73
CA THR A 29 -1.89 -11.61 7.94
C THR A 29 -1.10 -10.46 8.56
N ILE A 30 -1.73 -9.30 8.66
CA ILE A 30 -1.15 -8.09 9.25
C ILE A 30 -1.04 -8.27 10.76
N ARG A 31 0.14 -7.99 11.30
CA ARG A 31 0.51 -8.16 12.70
C ARG A 31 1.24 -6.92 13.20
N ILE A 32 1.38 -6.82 14.53
CA ILE A 32 2.11 -5.74 15.22
C ILE A 32 3.43 -6.22 15.84
N GLU A 33 3.91 -7.39 15.45
CA GLU A 33 5.10 -8.01 16.05
C GLU A 33 6.36 -7.15 15.89
N PHE A 34 6.52 -6.46 14.77
CA PHE A 34 7.66 -5.57 14.54
C PHE A 34 7.57 -4.31 15.37
N GLU A 35 6.38 -3.77 15.51
CA GLU A 35 6.07 -2.62 16.36
C GLU A 35 6.27 -2.96 17.84
N GLU A 36 5.80 -4.12 18.28
CA GLU A 36 5.99 -4.61 19.66
C GLU A 36 7.46 -4.89 19.97
N GLN A 37 8.20 -5.47 19.02
CA GLN A 37 9.65 -5.64 19.18
C GLN A 37 10.34 -4.29 19.40
N ALA A 38 10.09 -3.30 18.53
CA ALA A 38 10.68 -1.96 18.68
C ALA A 38 10.28 -1.30 20.03
N ARG A 39 9.01 -1.47 20.47
CA ARG A 39 8.58 -1.01 21.80
C ARG A 39 9.33 -1.66 22.94
N SER A 40 9.60 -2.95 22.87
CA SER A 40 10.36 -3.68 23.88
C SER A 40 11.82 -3.21 23.97
N GLU A 41 12.35 -2.64 22.89
CA GLU A 41 13.66 -2.00 22.81
C GLU A 41 13.66 -0.54 23.33
N GLY A 42 12.48 -0.01 23.73
CA GLY A 42 12.32 1.30 24.34
C GLY A 42 11.83 2.40 23.41
N PHE A 43 11.56 2.12 22.13
CA PHE A 43 11.02 3.09 21.18
C PHE A 43 9.53 3.33 21.44
N ARG A 44 9.07 4.56 21.19
CA ARG A 44 7.69 5.00 21.47
C ARG A 44 6.91 5.35 20.22
N PHE A 45 7.55 5.99 19.26
CA PHE A 45 6.96 6.51 18.05
C PHE A 45 7.48 5.77 16.82
N ILE A 46 7.00 4.53 16.65
CA ILE A 46 7.40 3.64 15.55
C ILE A 46 6.59 4.00 14.32
N ALA A 47 7.25 4.51 13.28
CA ALA A 47 6.60 4.85 12.02
C ALA A 47 6.78 3.75 10.99
N GLY A 48 5.65 3.24 10.44
CA GLY A 48 5.66 2.49 9.20
C GLY A 48 5.78 3.43 8.01
N VAL A 49 6.56 3.05 6.99
CA VAL A 49 6.82 3.86 5.79
C VAL A 49 6.69 3.00 4.55
N ASP A 50 5.90 3.48 3.57
CA ASP A 50 5.72 2.82 2.27
C ASP A 50 5.54 3.85 1.16
N GLU A 51 5.73 3.43 -0.10
CA GLU A 51 5.58 4.27 -1.28
C GLU A 51 4.60 3.69 -2.31
N VAL A 52 4.14 4.57 -3.19
CA VAL A 52 3.29 4.24 -4.34
C VAL A 52 3.69 5.03 -5.57
N GLY A 53 3.50 4.43 -6.74
CA GLY A 53 3.69 5.13 -8.01
C GLY A 53 5.08 5.04 -8.59
N ARG A 54 5.97 4.16 -8.11
CA ARG A 54 7.33 4.00 -8.69
C ARG A 54 7.32 3.61 -10.15
N GLY A 55 6.50 2.63 -10.54
CA GLY A 55 6.42 2.12 -11.92
C GLY A 55 5.47 2.89 -12.84
N CYS A 56 4.95 4.05 -12.44
CA CYS A 56 4.05 4.85 -13.25
C CYS A 56 4.80 5.68 -14.28
N LEU A 57 4.22 5.83 -15.47
CA LEU A 57 4.75 6.68 -16.56
C LEU A 57 4.44 8.16 -16.32
N ALA A 58 3.45 8.47 -15.47
CA ALA A 58 3.02 9.83 -15.16
C ALA A 58 2.63 10.01 -13.69
N GLY A 59 2.72 11.24 -13.22
CA GLY A 59 2.42 11.69 -11.88
C GLY A 59 3.55 11.44 -10.87
N PRO A 60 3.42 11.94 -9.64
CA PRO A 60 4.46 11.87 -8.62
C PRO A 60 4.68 10.45 -8.12
N VAL A 61 5.87 10.19 -7.55
CA VAL A 61 6.04 9.16 -6.55
C VAL A 61 5.61 9.73 -5.21
N VAL A 62 4.80 8.97 -4.47
CA VAL A 62 4.25 9.38 -3.18
C VAL A 62 4.68 8.36 -2.13
N ALA A 63 5.10 8.84 -0.96
CA ALA A 63 5.32 8.01 0.22
C ALA A 63 4.48 8.53 1.38
N ALA A 64 4.09 7.64 2.28
CA ALA A 64 3.50 8.01 3.54
C ALA A 64 4.30 7.42 4.71
N ALA A 65 4.23 8.10 5.84
CA ALA A 65 4.69 7.61 7.13
C ALA A 65 3.53 7.63 8.11
N CYS A 66 3.35 6.58 8.91
CA CYS A 66 2.25 6.44 9.85
C CYS A 66 2.72 5.84 11.18
N ILE A 67 2.39 6.52 12.29
CA ILE A 67 2.58 6.03 13.65
C ILE A 67 1.22 5.60 14.18
N LEU A 68 1.01 4.30 14.38
CA LEU A 68 -0.24 3.77 14.91
C LEU A 68 -0.33 3.96 16.42
N ASP A 69 -1.55 4.18 16.92
CA ASP A 69 -1.85 4.08 18.34
C ASP A 69 -2.09 2.60 18.71
N LEU A 70 -1.03 1.93 19.15
CA LEU A 70 -1.08 0.51 19.51
C LEU A 70 -1.84 0.23 20.83
N THR A 71 -2.37 1.24 21.49
CA THR A 71 -3.29 1.06 22.64
C THR A 71 -4.72 0.84 22.21
N LYS A 72 -5.02 1.11 20.94
CA LYS A 72 -6.33 0.91 20.30
C LYS A 72 -6.34 -0.33 19.41
N ALA A 73 -7.54 -0.83 19.14
CA ALA A 73 -7.70 -1.85 18.11
C ALA A 73 -7.31 -1.29 16.73
N LEU A 74 -6.64 -2.09 15.92
CA LEU A 74 -6.34 -1.72 14.54
C LEU A 74 -7.63 -1.51 13.74
N PRO A 75 -7.62 -0.63 12.72
CA PRO A 75 -8.74 -0.47 11.80
C PRO A 75 -9.21 -1.81 11.25
N LYS A 76 -10.52 -2.09 11.38
CA LYS A 76 -11.08 -3.37 10.93
C LYS A 76 -10.80 -3.58 9.43
N GLY A 77 -10.18 -4.71 9.09
CA GLY A 77 -9.84 -5.06 7.71
C GLY A 77 -8.62 -4.34 7.17
N LEU A 78 -7.76 -3.81 8.05
CA LEU A 78 -6.43 -3.37 7.65
C LEU A 78 -5.69 -4.54 7.01
N ASP A 79 -5.28 -4.40 5.76
CA ASP A 79 -4.53 -5.40 4.97
C ASP A 79 -3.72 -4.68 3.88
N ASP A 80 -2.93 -5.43 3.13
CA ASP A 80 -2.22 -4.94 1.94
C ASP A 80 -3.17 -4.13 1.04
N SER A 81 -2.78 -2.90 0.76
CA SER A 81 -3.60 -1.93 -0.01
C SER A 81 -4.04 -2.45 -1.38
N LYS A 82 -3.30 -3.42 -1.95
CA LYS A 82 -3.56 -4.03 -3.26
C LYS A 82 -4.68 -5.08 -3.22
N LYS A 83 -4.95 -5.65 -2.03
CA LYS A 83 -6.04 -6.61 -1.81
C LYS A 83 -7.38 -5.93 -1.52
N LEU A 84 -7.37 -4.66 -1.17
CA LEU A 84 -8.55 -3.89 -0.81
C LEU A 84 -9.23 -3.28 -2.04
N THR A 85 -10.56 -3.24 -2.04
CA THR A 85 -11.32 -2.41 -2.99
C THR A 85 -11.02 -0.93 -2.75
N ALA A 86 -11.18 -0.09 -3.78
CA ALA A 86 -10.97 1.36 -3.63
C ALA A 86 -11.82 1.96 -2.50
N LYS A 87 -13.12 1.60 -2.44
CA LYS A 87 -14.04 2.06 -1.39
C LYS A 87 -13.54 1.66 0.00
N ARG A 88 -13.14 0.39 0.19
CA ARG A 88 -12.68 -0.08 1.50
C ARG A 88 -11.37 0.58 1.92
N ARG A 89 -10.47 0.82 0.97
CA ARG A 89 -9.22 1.54 1.19
C ARG A 89 -9.47 2.97 1.63
N ASP A 90 -10.39 3.66 0.98
CA ASP A 90 -10.77 5.04 1.32
C ASP A 90 -11.37 5.11 2.74
N GLU A 91 -12.26 4.15 3.11
CA GLU A 91 -12.82 4.05 4.46
C GLU A 91 -11.74 3.86 5.54
N ILE A 92 -10.80 2.92 5.31
CA ILE A 92 -9.69 2.66 6.24
C ILE A 92 -8.75 3.87 6.30
N ALA A 93 -8.47 4.54 5.18
CA ALA A 93 -7.64 5.74 5.16
C ALA A 93 -8.23 6.86 6.01
N GLU A 94 -9.54 7.11 5.92
CA GLU A 94 -10.20 8.11 6.77
C GLU A 94 -10.16 7.73 8.25
N GLN A 95 -10.37 6.46 8.58
CA GLN A 95 -10.24 5.97 9.96
C GLN A 95 -8.80 6.15 10.47
N LEU A 96 -7.78 5.80 9.68
CA LEU A 96 -6.37 5.97 10.05
C LEU A 96 -6.02 7.44 10.33
N LYS A 97 -6.51 8.38 9.53
CA LYS A 97 -6.28 9.82 9.71
C LYS A 97 -6.79 10.35 11.06
N ILE A 98 -7.82 9.72 11.61
CA ILE A 98 -8.45 10.12 12.89
C ILE A 98 -7.81 9.37 14.07
N GLU A 99 -7.45 8.11 13.90
CA GLU A 99 -7.11 7.22 15.01
C GLU A 99 -5.61 7.00 15.21
N CYS A 100 -4.77 7.23 14.19
CA CYS A 100 -3.32 7.11 14.35
C CYS A 100 -2.76 8.25 15.23
N VAL A 101 -1.59 8.03 15.81
CA VAL A 101 -0.86 9.05 16.57
C VAL A 101 -0.39 10.19 15.66
N ALA A 102 0.17 9.83 14.50
CA ALA A 102 0.59 10.78 13.48
C ALA A 102 0.64 10.10 12.11
N TYR A 103 0.39 10.87 11.06
CA TYR A 103 0.70 10.46 9.69
C TYR A 103 1.14 11.67 8.87
N ALA A 104 1.92 11.41 7.84
CA ALA A 104 2.31 12.45 6.89
C ALA A 104 2.58 11.84 5.51
N VAL A 105 2.51 12.71 4.49
CA VAL A 105 2.76 12.34 3.09
C VAL A 105 3.86 13.21 2.51
N GLY A 106 4.76 12.57 1.78
CA GLY A 106 5.78 13.19 0.94
C GLY A 106 5.57 12.80 -0.51
N GLN A 107 5.84 13.72 -1.43
CA GLN A 107 5.76 13.45 -2.87
C GLN A 107 6.91 14.11 -3.61
N ILE A 108 7.30 13.52 -4.74
CA ILE A 108 8.29 14.05 -5.68
C ILE A 108 7.68 13.98 -7.07
N GLU A 109 7.71 15.12 -7.77
CA GLU A 109 7.09 15.30 -9.08
C GLU A 109 7.90 14.67 -10.22
N ALA A 110 7.27 14.57 -11.40
CA ALA A 110 7.82 13.88 -12.56
C ALA A 110 9.14 14.48 -13.05
N ASP A 111 9.26 15.79 -13.09
CA ASP A 111 10.47 16.50 -13.51
C ASP A 111 11.66 16.22 -12.60
N GLU A 112 11.43 16.16 -11.29
CA GLU A 112 12.48 15.79 -10.35
C GLU A 112 12.83 14.31 -10.41
N ILE A 113 11.84 13.43 -10.63
CA ILE A 113 12.07 11.99 -10.85
C ILE A 113 13.02 11.80 -12.06
N ASP A 114 12.77 12.50 -13.16
CA ASP A 114 13.61 12.45 -14.36
C ASP A 114 15.03 12.92 -14.10
N ARG A 115 15.20 13.91 -13.20
CA ARG A 115 16.51 14.48 -12.86
C ARG A 115 17.36 13.59 -11.94
N ILE A 116 16.73 12.94 -10.92
CA ILE A 116 17.47 12.24 -9.86
C ILE A 116 17.28 10.71 -9.88
N ASN A 117 16.49 10.17 -10.79
CA ASN A 117 15.96 8.81 -10.92
C ASN A 117 14.92 8.42 -9.86
N ILE A 118 14.17 7.35 -10.16
CA ILE A 118 13.03 6.92 -9.33
C ILE A 118 13.45 6.40 -7.95
N LEU A 119 14.62 5.80 -7.80
CA LEU A 119 15.07 5.28 -6.51
C LEU A 119 15.36 6.42 -5.53
N GLU A 120 16.11 7.43 -5.98
CA GLU A 120 16.44 8.59 -5.15
C GLU A 120 15.20 9.46 -4.89
N ALA A 121 14.31 9.60 -5.88
CA ALA A 121 13.02 10.27 -5.70
C ALA A 121 12.14 9.56 -4.65
N THR A 122 12.10 8.23 -4.66
CA THR A 122 11.37 7.44 -3.65
C THR A 122 11.93 7.69 -2.25
N LYS A 123 13.25 7.59 -2.07
CA LYS A 123 13.89 7.87 -0.77
C LYS A 123 13.61 9.29 -0.30
N LYS A 124 13.67 10.27 -1.20
CA LYS A 124 13.39 11.67 -0.90
C LYS A 124 11.92 11.87 -0.48
N ALA A 125 10.95 11.21 -1.13
CA ALA A 125 9.56 11.23 -0.74
C ALA A 125 9.34 10.61 0.66
N MET A 126 9.99 9.48 0.95
CA MET A 126 9.93 8.84 2.27
C MET A 126 10.52 9.76 3.36
N LEU A 127 11.70 10.34 3.14
CA LEU A 127 12.31 11.27 4.08
C LEU A 127 11.44 12.51 4.32
N ALA A 128 10.80 13.04 3.27
CA ALA A 128 9.89 14.16 3.37
C ALA A 128 8.61 13.81 4.17
N ALA A 129 8.10 12.58 4.07
CA ALA A 129 6.99 12.11 4.88
C ALA A 129 7.40 11.98 6.35
N ILE A 130 8.54 11.33 6.63
CA ILE A 130 9.07 11.13 7.98
C ILE A 130 9.29 12.47 8.69
N ALA A 131 9.91 13.44 8.00
CA ALA A 131 10.22 14.75 8.55
C ALA A 131 9.00 15.61 8.92
N LYS A 132 7.81 15.27 8.40
CA LYS A 132 6.55 15.98 8.68
C LYS A 132 5.74 15.35 9.82
N LEU A 133 6.19 14.24 10.40
CA LEU A 133 5.47 13.61 11.50
C LEU A 133 5.53 14.47 12.77
N ASP A 134 4.39 14.64 13.43
CA ASP A 134 4.26 15.27 14.73
C ASP A 134 3.28 14.45 15.60
N PRO A 135 3.76 13.76 16.65
CA PRO A 135 5.14 13.69 17.13
C PRO A 135 6.11 13.01 16.14
N ALA A 136 7.39 13.41 16.21
CA ALA A 136 8.44 12.83 15.36
C ALA A 136 8.66 11.34 15.69
N ALA A 137 8.93 10.53 14.66
CA ALA A 137 9.28 9.13 14.85
C ALA A 137 10.63 8.98 15.56
N ASP A 138 10.77 7.92 16.37
CA ASP A 138 12.02 7.50 17.00
C ASP A 138 12.53 6.14 16.46
N PHE A 139 11.71 5.41 15.71
CA PHE A 139 12.06 4.18 14.99
C PHE A 139 11.29 4.08 13.67
N LEU A 140 11.91 3.50 12.64
CA LEU A 140 11.29 3.34 11.32
C LEU A 140 11.16 1.85 10.92
N LEU A 141 9.98 1.46 10.48
CA LEU A 141 9.71 0.22 9.76
C LEU A 141 9.45 0.57 8.30
N ILE A 142 10.30 0.12 7.38
CA ILE A 142 10.27 0.58 5.98
C ILE A 142 10.06 -0.61 5.05
N ASP A 143 9.12 -0.49 4.08
CA ASP A 143 8.96 -1.53 3.06
C ASP A 143 10.17 -1.56 2.13
N ALA A 144 10.85 -2.72 2.12
CA ALA A 144 11.92 -3.14 1.20
C ALA A 144 13.10 -2.16 0.96
N LEU A 145 13.13 -0.97 1.59
CA LEU A 145 14.18 0.03 1.41
C LEU A 145 14.92 0.34 2.72
N TYR A 146 16.13 0.83 2.59
CA TYR A 146 16.94 1.37 3.68
C TYR A 146 17.33 2.83 3.37
N LEU A 147 17.01 3.75 4.29
CA LEU A 147 17.24 5.19 4.15
C LEU A 147 18.57 5.58 4.81
N LYS A 148 19.68 5.48 4.06
CA LYS A 148 21.02 5.86 4.57
C LYS A 148 21.11 7.31 5.05
N GLN A 149 20.26 8.18 4.54
CA GLN A 149 20.19 9.60 4.89
C GLN A 149 19.45 9.84 6.23
N SER A 150 18.67 8.88 6.72
CA SER A 150 18.04 8.95 8.04
C SER A 150 19.05 8.56 9.13
N ARG A 151 19.05 9.32 10.24
CA ARG A 151 19.80 8.97 11.45
C ARG A 151 18.97 8.13 12.43
N LEU A 152 17.68 7.95 12.16
CA LEU A 152 16.79 7.15 13.01
C LEU A 152 17.14 5.67 12.88
N PRO A 153 17.08 4.92 13.98
CA PRO A 153 17.07 3.46 13.93
C PRO A 153 15.97 2.98 12.99
N GLN A 154 16.28 1.97 12.18
CA GLN A 154 15.33 1.52 11.15
C GLN A 154 15.48 0.04 10.85
N LYS A 155 14.37 -0.57 10.47
CA LYS A 155 14.30 -1.96 10.00
C LYS A 155 13.61 -1.99 8.63
N SER A 156 14.34 -2.49 7.64
CA SER A 156 13.77 -2.78 6.31
C SER A 156 13.07 -4.14 6.33
N ILE A 157 11.84 -4.20 5.85
CA ILE A 157 11.00 -5.39 5.86
C ILE A 157 10.51 -5.66 4.45
N ILE A 158 10.93 -6.78 3.86
CA ILE A 158 10.48 -7.19 2.52
C ILE A 158 9.00 -7.57 2.59
N LYS A 159 8.16 -6.98 1.72
CA LYS A 159 6.71 -7.11 1.74
C LYS A 159 6.11 -6.66 3.08
N GLY A 160 6.66 -5.62 3.66
CA GLY A 160 6.22 -5.07 4.93
C GLY A 160 4.76 -4.65 4.92
N ASP A 161 4.26 -4.16 3.78
CA ASP A 161 2.86 -3.80 3.52
C ASP A 161 1.86 -4.95 3.77
N SER A 162 2.31 -6.20 3.74
CA SER A 162 1.49 -7.38 3.97
C SER A 162 1.65 -8.05 5.34
N ILE A 163 2.60 -7.58 6.18
CA ILE A 163 2.92 -8.23 7.46
C ILE A 163 3.06 -7.27 8.65
N SER A 164 3.41 -6.00 8.46
CA SER A 164 3.51 -4.96 9.51
C SER A 164 2.30 -4.02 9.43
N ALA A 165 1.64 -3.82 10.55
CA ALA A 165 0.46 -2.95 10.63
C ALA A 165 0.78 -1.50 10.28
N SER A 166 1.90 -0.96 10.77
CA SER A 166 2.30 0.43 10.49
C SER A 166 2.67 0.65 9.03
N ILE A 167 3.34 -0.33 8.38
CA ILE A 167 3.67 -0.24 6.96
C ILE A 167 2.39 -0.37 6.11
N ALA A 168 1.48 -1.30 6.46
CA ALA A 168 0.19 -1.43 5.77
C ALA A 168 -0.64 -0.14 5.86
N ALA A 169 -0.66 0.51 7.03
CA ALA A 169 -1.32 1.80 7.22
C ALA A 169 -0.70 2.89 6.32
N ALA A 170 0.63 2.98 6.27
CA ALA A 170 1.34 3.89 5.39
C ALA A 170 1.03 3.61 3.91
N SER A 171 1.02 2.33 3.48
CA SER A 171 0.65 1.90 2.13
C SER A 171 -0.74 2.40 1.72
N ILE A 172 -1.74 2.22 2.60
CA ILE A 172 -3.11 2.67 2.36
C ILE A 172 -3.18 4.18 2.24
N LEU A 173 -2.52 4.93 3.14
CA LEU A 173 -2.51 6.39 3.12
C LEU A 173 -1.83 6.93 1.85
N ALA A 174 -0.67 6.39 1.49
CA ALA A 174 0.03 6.77 0.27
C ALA A 174 -0.80 6.48 -0.98
N LYS A 175 -1.42 5.29 -1.06
CA LYS A 175 -2.25 4.87 -2.19
C LYS A 175 -3.49 5.71 -2.35
N THR A 176 -4.23 5.95 -1.28
CA THR A 176 -5.45 6.79 -1.31
C THR A 176 -5.12 8.22 -1.71
N TYR A 177 -4.07 8.81 -1.15
CA TYR A 177 -3.61 10.14 -1.50
C TYR A 177 -3.24 10.25 -2.98
N ARG A 178 -2.39 9.33 -3.49
CA ARG A 178 -1.96 9.37 -4.88
C ARG A 178 -3.11 9.11 -5.86
N ASP A 179 -4.00 8.17 -5.55
CA ASP A 179 -5.17 7.90 -6.41
C ASP A 179 -6.10 9.14 -6.50
N GLY A 180 -6.20 9.92 -5.42
CA GLY A 180 -6.89 11.22 -5.40
C GLY A 180 -6.22 12.24 -6.33
N LEU A 181 -4.89 12.38 -6.28
CA LEU A 181 -4.14 13.25 -7.19
C LEU A 181 -4.36 12.86 -8.65
N MET A 182 -4.29 11.56 -8.97
CA MET A 182 -4.46 11.10 -10.34
C MET A 182 -5.88 11.31 -10.87
N LYS A 183 -6.91 11.31 -9.99
CA LYS A 183 -8.27 11.73 -10.35
C LYS A 183 -8.35 13.24 -10.63
N ALA A 184 -7.66 14.06 -9.85
CA ALA A 184 -7.61 15.52 -10.08
C ALA A 184 -6.88 15.83 -11.40
N TYR A 185 -5.76 15.18 -11.67
CA TYR A 185 -5.04 15.33 -12.94
C TYR A 185 -5.85 14.84 -14.15
N ASP A 186 -6.75 13.88 -13.99
CA ASP A 186 -7.66 13.47 -15.07
C ASP A 186 -8.63 14.56 -15.50
N VAL A 187 -9.03 15.43 -14.57
CA VAL A 187 -9.85 16.61 -14.86
C VAL A 187 -9.06 17.65 -15.67
N GLU A 188 -7.77 17.84 -15.33
CA GLU A 188 -6.90 18.81 -16.01
C GLU A 188 -6.42 18.29 -17.39
N TYR A 189 -6.16 16.97 -17.48
CA TYR A 189 -5.65 16.31 -18.69
C TYR A 189 -6.55 15.12 -19.10
N PRO A 190 -7.82 15.35 -19.45
CA PRO A 190 -8.81 14.28 -19.66
C PRO A 190 -8.45 13.34 -20.82
N GLN A 191 -7.63 13.79 -21.77
CA GLN A 191 -7.22 13.01 -22.93
C GLN A 191 -6.34 11.80 -22.59
N TYR A 192 -5.76 11.73 -21.37
CA TYR A 192 -4.89 10.62 -20.95
C TYR A 192 -5.62 9.53 -20.17
N GLY A 193 -6.73 9.83 -19.48
CA GLY A 193 -7.49 8.87 -18.70
C GLY A 193 -6.81 8.44 -17.39
N PHE A 194 -6.15 9.39 -16.71
CA PHE A 194 -5.40 9.15 -15.47
C PHE A 194 -6.26 8.60 -14.34
N ALA A 195 -7.55 8.93 -14.29
CA ALA A 195 -8.47 8.37 -13.30
C ALA A 195 -8.65 6.85 -13.43
N GLY A 196 -8.47 6.28 -14.62
CA GLY A 196 -8.54 4.84 -14.85
C GLY A 196 -7.28 4.12 -14.40
N HIS A 197 -6.19 4.36 -15.09
CA HIS A 197 -4.92 3.62 -14.92
C HIS A 197 -3.94 4.25 -13.94
N LYS A 198 -4.26 5.37 -13.31
CA LYS A 198 -3.44 6.04 -12.29
C LYS A 198 -1.98 6.34 -12.72
N GLY A 199 -1.79 6.57 -14.04
CA GLY A 199 -0.48 6.84 -14.63
C GLY A 199 0.37 5.59 -14.94
N TYR A 200 -0.13 4.38 -14.67
CA TYR A 200 0.56 3.15 -15.06
C TYR A 200 0.55 2.93 -16.59
N GLY A 201 1.48 2.11 -17.07
CA GLY A 201 1.64 1.78 -18.49
C GLY A 201 0.54 0.84 -19.02
N ALA A 202 -0.71 1.31 -19.04
CA ALA A 202 -1.83 0.62 -19.65
C ALA A 202 -1.88 0.86 -21.16
N ALA A 203 -2.53 -0.02 -21.92
CA ALA A 203 -2.69 0.13 -23.38
C ALA A 203 -3.36 1.48 -23.75
N THR A 204 -4.34 1.91 -22.96
CA THR A 204 -5.02 3.21 -23.11
C THR A 204 -4.07 4.39 -22.88
N HIS A 205 -3.17 4.28 -21.91
CA HIS A 205 -2.17 5.33 -21.63
C HIS A 205 -1.15 5.45 -22.78
N PHE A 206 -0.63 4.32 -23.25
CA PHE A 206 0.25 4.34 -24.42
C PHE A 206 -0.45 4.83 -25.70
N ALA A 207 -1.73 4.53 -25.89
CA ALA A 207 -2.51 5.06 -27.02
C ALA A 207 -2.67 6.59 -26.91
N ALA A 208 -2.94 7.11 -25.72
CA ALA A 208 -3.03 8.54 -25.47
C ALA A 208 -1.68 9.25 -25.71
N LEU A 209 -0.56 8.68 -25.23
CA LEU A 209 0.78 9.19 -25.50
C LEU A 209 1.11 9.27 -27.00
N ARG A 210 0.80 8.22 -27.75
CA ARG A 210 1.00 8.25 -29.23
C ARG A 210 0.15 9.31 -29.92
N LYS A 211 -1.05 9.58 -29.42
CA LYS A 211 -2.00 10.51 -30.06
C LYS A 211 -1.75 11.97 -29.65
N HIS A 212 -1.42 12.21 -28.40
CA HIS A 212 -1.40 13.56 -27.80
C HIS A 212 0.00 14.01 -27.36
N GLY A 213 1.02 13.13 -27.43
CA GLY A 213 2.34 13.40 -26.88
C GLY A 213 2.35 13.35 -25.35
N CYS A 214 3.39 13.91 -24.74
CA CYS A 214 3.55 14.03 -23.30
C CYS A 214 2.94 15.33 -22.77
N CYS A 215 2.41 15.29 -21.55
CA CYS A 215 2.12 16.47 -20.74
C CYS A 215 3.17 16.59 -19.61
N PRO A 216 3.21 17.70 -18.83
CA PRO A 216 4.19 17.91 -17.76
C PRO A 216 4.19 16.85 -16.66
N LEU A 217 3.14 16.05 -16.55
CA LEU A 217 3.06 14.96 -15.57
C LEU A 217 3.83 13.70 -15.98
N HIS A 218 4.24 13.58 -17.25
CA HIS A 218 4.92 12.38 -17.74
C HIS A 218 6.41 12.38 -17.39
N ARG A 219 6.90 11.19 -17.01
CA ARG A 219 8.30 10.94 -16.69
C ARG A 219 9.04 10.59 -17.96
N THR A 220 9.64 11.57 -18.60
CA THR A 220 10.25 11.45 -19.93
C THR A 220 11.45 10.50 -19.95
N SER A 221 12.11 10.28 -18.82
CA SER A 221 13.18 9.29 -18.66
C SER A 221 12.70 7.84 -18.63
N PHE A 222 11.39 7.60 -18.49
CA PHE A 222 10.84 6.26 -18.40
C PHE A 222 10.63 5.68 -19.80
N ARG A 223 11.00 4.39 -19.95
CA ARG A 223 10.87 3.68 -21.23
C ARG A 223 9.42 3.70 -21.74
N GLY A 224 9.23 4.08 -22.99
CA GLY A 224 7.93 4.09 -23.68
C GLY A 224 7.11 5.37 -23.45
N VAL A 225 7.64 6.36 -22.75
CA VAL A 225 7.00 7.69 -22.60
C VAL A 225 7.34 8.54 -23.82
N LEU A 226 8.60 8.68 -24.17
CA LEU A 226 9.01 9.30 -25.43
C LEU A 226 9.04 8.26 -26.55
N PRO A 227 8.77 8.67 -27.82
CA PRO A 227 9.00 7.82 -28.96
C PRO A 227 10.46 7.30 -28.94
N SER A 228 10.64 5.99 -29.18
CA SER A 228 11.99 5.49 -29.46
C SER A 228 12.50 6.19 -30.71
N GLU A 229 13.68 6.82 -30.62
CA GLU A 229 14.36 7.27 -31.80
C GLU A 229 14.59 6.03 -32.71
N THR A 230 13.88 6.02 -33.83
CA THR A 230 14.10 5.01 -34.87
C THR A 230 15.45 5.34 -35.48
N ASN A 231 16.47 4.54 -35.13
CA ASN A 231 17.74 4.48 -35.88
C ASN A 231 17.47 3.99 -37.30
#